data_45f545a152b6d44dd4e7764b64b15391
#
_entry.id   45f545a152b6d44dd4e7764b64b15391
#
_cell.length_a   1.000
_cell.length_b   1.000
_cell.length_c   1.000
_cell.angle_alpha   90.00
_cell.angle_beta   90.00
_cell.angle_gamma   90.00
#
_symmetry.space_group_name_H-M   'P 1'
#
loop_
_entity.id
_entity.type
_entity.pdbx_description
1 polymer ?
#
loop_
_entity_poly.entity_id
_entity_poly.type
_entity_poly.pdbx_seq_one_letter_code
_entity_poly.pdbx_strand_id
1 'polypeptide(L)'
;MLAYTLWTDFSSLSGWEGSDWLGDLYRMAEDAFRDSDDKHRLLGNLLVLERYRNTVCQGLAKRGEELSPVLLQGTGLLWDHLEGRIEPASFQDFANSLEGCVFAQNVGTSDDAPPDFYHKFFAGRSLTGYEWLAVEWVSGLLIQLVYLAGGTVEYPDFGEIDRLDFYGVCDMMNILEDACTQLTGVPARSHLVGDCLKALEQVHRTPLFQQMVADVQRDLKAALSAPLDRYAALREEYRQHTILPAEYAPRLLEY
;
A
#
# COMPACT_ATOMS: atom_id res chain seq x y z
N MET A 1 21.55 3.71 8.43
CA MET A 1 21.69 5.15 8.13
C MET A 1 22.12 5.43 6.68
N LEU A 2 22.88 4.55 6.02
CA LEU A 2 23.28 4.67 4.60
C LEU A 2 22.12 4.43 3.61
N ALA A 3 21.16 3.56 3.95
CA ALA A 3 20.02 3.23 3.08
C ALA A 3 19.14 4.45 2.74
N TYR A 4 18.97 5.39 3.67
CA TYR A 4 18.13 6.56 3.46
C TYR A 4 18.69 7.61 2.50
N THR A 5 19.99 7.65 2.29
CA THR A 5 20.64 8.56 1.33
C THR A 5 20.53 8.07 -0.11
N LEU A 6 20.42 6.75 -0.31
CA LEU A 6 20.28 6.17 -1.65
C LEU A 6 18.93 6.48 -2.32
N TRP A 7 17.87 6.61 -1.53
CA TRP A 7 16.53 6.89 -2.07
C TRP A 7 16.34 8.33 -2.56
N THR A 8 17.12 9.28 -2.05
CA THR A 8 17.05 10.67 -2.49
C THR A 8 17.91 10.96 -3.72
N ASP A 9 18.82 10.07 -4.05
CA ASP A 9 19.71 10.20 -5.21
C ASP A 9 19.27 9.25 -6.33
N PHE A 10 18.22 9.64 -7.06
CA PHE A 10 17.80 8.94 -8.27
C PHE A 10 18.89 8.93 -9.36
N SER A 11 19.92 9.77 -9.26
CA SER A 11 21.06 9.72 -10.17
C SER A 11 21.91 8.46 -9.98
N SER A 12 21.92 7.89 -8.77
CA SER A 12 22.59 6.61 -8.51
C SER A 12 21.80 5.41 -9.07
N LEU A 13 20.49 5.59 -9.32
CA LEU A 13 19.64 4.64 -10.04
C LEU A 13 19.80 4.77 -11.56
N SER A 14 20.61 5.68 -12.07
CA SER A 14 20.86 5.87 -13.51
C SER A 14 21.71 4.75 -14.16
N GLY A 15 22.19 3.79 -13.38
CA GLY A 15 22.74 2.52 -13.87
C GLY A 15 21.68 1.50 -14.31
N TRP A 16 20.54 1.95 -14.75
CA TRP A 16 19.29 1.24 -15.03
C TRP A 16 19.30 0.38 -16.30
N GLU A 17 20.38 -0.11 -16.72
CA GLU A 17 20.38 -1.25 -17.65
C GLU A 17 19.80 -2.48 -16.94
N GLY A 18 18.48 -2.46 -16.73
CA GLY A 18 17.71 -3.61 -16.24
C GLY A 18 17.58 -3.74 -14.71
N SER A 19 17.78 -2.68 -13.93
CA SER A 19 17.55 -2.75 -12.49
C SER A 19 16.05 -2.67 -12.17
N ASP A 20 15.59 -3.61 -11.38
CA ASP A 20 14.29 -3.65 -10.77
C ASP A 20 14.26 -2.64 -9.59
N TRP A 21 13.93 -1.37 -9.87
CA TRP A 21 13.92 -0.34 -8.83
C TRP A 21 12.91 -0.62 -7.72
N LEU A 22 11.81 -1.34 -8.02
CA LEU A 22 10.85 -1.78 -7.02
C LEU A 22 11.47 -2.83 -6.10
N GLY A 23 12.24 -3.76 -6.67
CA GLY A 23 13.03 -4.71 -5.88
C GLY A 23 14.10 -4.02 -5.03
N ASP A 24 14.68 -2.92 -5.50
CA ASP A 24 15.59 -2.09 -4.70
C ASP A 24 14.85 -1.36 -3.58
N LEU A 25 13.67 -0.82 -3.86
CA LEU A 25 12.79 -0.20 -2.88
C LEU A 25 12.42 -1.19 -1.77
N TYR A 26 11.98 -2.39 -2.16
CA TYR A 26 11.65 -3.48 -1.25
C TYR A 26 12.84 -3.84 -0.34
N ARG A 27 14.00 -4.15 -0.94
CA ARG A 27 15.22 -4.50 -0.18
C ARG A 27 15.63 -3.39 0.79
N MET A 28 15.52 -2.15 0.39
CA MET A 28 15.87 -1.01 1.25
C MET A 28 14.91 -0.88 2.43
N ALA A 29 13.60 -1.07 2.23
CA ALA A 29 12.63 -1.09 3.31
C ALA A 29 12.91 -2.26 4.25
N GLU A 30 13.10 -3.47 3.72
CA GLU A 30 13.43 -4.66 4.50
C GLU A 30 14.74 -4.49 5.31
N ASP A 31 15.78 -3.94 4.70
CA ASP A 31 17.05 -3.68 5.37
C ASP A 31 16.92 -2.63 6.48
N ALA A 32 16.14 -1.57 6.24
CA ALA A 32 15.91 -0.52 7.23
C ALA A 32 15.16 -1.02 8.47
N PHE A 33 14.24 -1.97 8.27
CA PHE A 33 13.43 -2.56 9.33
C PHE A 33 13.93 -3.95 9.78
N ARG A 34 15.14 -4.35 9.40
CA ARG A 34 15.67 -5.69 9.69
C ARG A 34 15.62 -6.06 11.16
N ASP A 35 16.00 -5.12 12.03
CA ASP A 35 16.10 -5.30 13.47
C ASP A 35 14.89 -4.72 14.24
N SER A 36 13.84 -4.30 13.51
CA SER A 36 12.62 -3.76 14.12
C SER A 36 11.61 -4.87 14.42
N ASP A 37 10.75 -4.63 15.39
CA ASP A 37 9.62 -5.50 15.70
C ASP A 37 8.47 -5.32 14.69
N ASP A 38 7.50 -6.25 14.73
CA ASP A 38 6.34 -6.22 13.83
C ASP A 38 5.47 -4.98 14.00
N LYS A 39 5.48 -4.34 15.18
CA LYS A 39 4.70 -3.10 15.39
C LYS A 39 5.29 -1.94 14.62
N HIS A 40 6.61 -1.80 14.57
CA HIS A 40 7.26 -0.76 13.75
C HIS A 40 7.07 -1.05 12.26
N ARG A 41 7.14 -2.33 11.85
CA ARG A 41 6.87 -2.74 10.47
C ARG A 41 5.42 -2.47 10.07
N LEU A 42 4.46 -2.80 10.94
CA LEU A 42 3.05 -2.48 10.74
C LEU A 42 2.82 -0.97 10.66
N LEU A 43 3.44 -0.20 11.56
CA LEU A 43 3.33 1.26 11.52
C LEU A 43 3.87 1.82 10.20
N GLY A 44 5.01 1.34 9.71
CA GLY A 44 5.58 1.74 8.41
C GLY A 44 4.59 1.53 7.26
N ASN A 45 3.99 0.34 7.19
CA ASN A 45 2.95 0.04 6.21
C ASN A 45 1.72 0.97 6.38
N LEU A 46 1.24 1.15 7.61
CA LEU A 46 0.03 1.93 7.89
C LEU A 46 0.18 3.41 7.55
N LEU A 47 1.31 4.03 7.85
CA LEU A 47 1.50 5.46 7.53
C LEU A 47 1.44 5.70 6.02
N VAL A 48 2.06 4.83 5.23
CA VAL A 48 2.02 4.92 3.76
C VAL A 48 0.62 4.58 3.24
N LEU A 49 -0.01 3.52 3.74
CA LEU A 49 -1.36 3.10 3.38
C LEU A 49 -2.39 4.21 3.67
N GLU A 50 -2.30 4.91 4.80
CA GLU A 50 -3.20 6.02 5.14
C GLU A 50 -3.10 7.16 4.12
N ARG A 51 -1.90 7.55 3.70
CA ARG A 51 -1.75 8.55 2.64
C ARG A 51 -2.40 8.11 1.33
N TYR A 52 -2.16 6.86 0.95
CA TYR A 52 -2.74 6.29 -0.26
C TYR A 52 -4.27 6.27 -0.18
N ARG A 53 -4.81 5.70 0.89
CA ARG A 53 -6.26 5.62 1.15
C ARG A 53 -6.92 7.00 1.15
N ASN A 54 -6.31 8.00 1.80
CA ASN A 54 -6.85 9.36 1.84
C ASN A 54 -6.84 10.01 0.45
N THR A 55 -5.84 9.72 -0.39
CA THR A 55 -5.82 10.18 -1.79
C THR A 55 -6.98 9.59 -2.57
N VAL A 56 -7.22 8.29 -2.46
CA VAL A 56 -8.35 7.60 -3.09
C VAL A 56 -9.67 8.18 -2.58
N CYS A 57 -9.82 8.36 -1.27
CA CYS A 57 -11.00 8.95 -0.65
C CYS A 57 -11.31 10.36 -1.19
N GLN A 58 -10.29 11.21 -1.33
CA GLN A 58 -10.46 12.55 -1.92
C GLN A 58 -10.90 12.49 -3.39
N GLY A 59 -10.36 11.56 -4.16
CA GLY A 59 -10.78 11.32 -5.53
C GLY A 59 -12.24 10.90 -5.64
N LEU A 60 -12.65 9.92 -4.84
CA LEU A 60 -14.02 9.43 -4.78
C LEU A 60 -15.01 10.51 -4.34
N ALA A 61 -14.67 11.29 -3.31
CA ALA A 61 -15.52 12.36 -2.81
C ALA A 61 -15.85 13.42 -3.88
N LYS A 62 -14.91 13.72 -4.78
CA LYS A 62 -15.16 14.63 -5.92
C LYS A 62 -16.09 14.03 -6.98
N ARG A 63 -16.27 12.71 -6.98
CA ARG A 63 -17.22 11.98 -7.82
C ARG A 63 -18.57 11.75 -7.12
N GLY A 64 -18.70 12.18 -5.86
CA GLY A 64 -19.87 11.90 -5.02
C GLY A 64 -19.94 10.44 -4.53
N GLU A 65 -18.82 9.75 -4.54
CA GLU A 65 -18.68 8.37 -4.10
C GLU A 65 -17.99 8.31 -2.72
N GLU A 66 -18.26 7.27 -1.95
CA GLU A 66 -17.64 7.03 -0.66
C GLU A 66 -16.64 5.88 -0.75
N LEU A 67 -15.62 5.92 0.11
CA LEU A 67 -14.65 4.84 0.24
C LEU A 67 -15.34 3.54 0.67
N SER A 68 -14.88 2.42 0.16
CA SER A 68 -15.42 1.11 0.51
C SER A 68 -15.39 0.87 2.04
N PRO A 69 -16.51 0.42 2.64
CA PRO A 69 -16.56 0.10 4.07
C PRO A 69 -15.50 -0.90 4.52
N VAL A 70 -15.09 -1.83 3.63
CA VAL A 70 -14.06 -2.83 3.95
C VAL A 70 -12.71 -2.19 4.22
N LEU A 71 -12.34 -1.13 3.49
CA LEU A 71 -11.10 -0.39 3.72
C LEU A 71 -11.12 0.35 5.05
N LEU A 72 -12.26 0.96 5.40
CA LEU A 72 -12.42 1.64 6.68
C LEU A 72 -12.34 0.66 7.85
N GLN A 73 -12.99 -0.50 7.73
CA GLN A 73 -12.96 -1.54 8.75
C GLN A 73 -11.57 -2.15 8.87
N GLY A 74 -10.97 -2.59 7.75
CA GLY A 74 -9.67 -3.26 7.76
C GLY A 74 -8.56 -2.36 8.29
N THR A 75 -8.45 -1.11 7.81
CA THR A 75 -7.48 -0.16 8.35
C THR A 75 -7.74 0.17 9.82
N GLY A 76 -9.00 0.21 10.24
CA GLY A 76 -9.37 0.35 11.65
C GLY A 76 -8.84 -0.77 12.52
N LEU A 77 -9.01 -2.03 12.09
CA LEU A 77 -8.50 -3.22 12.80
C LEU A 77 -6.97 -3.22 12.91
N LEU A 78 -6.26 -2.86 11.83
CA LEU A 78 -4.80 -2.76 11.84
C LEU A 78 -4.31 -1.72 12.86
N TRP A 79 -4.93 -0.54 12.91
CA TRP A 79 -4.62 0.49 13.91
C TRP A 79 -4.97 0.05 15.33
N ASP A 80 -6.12 -0.59 15.53
CA ASP A 80 -6.56 -1.05 16.84
C ASP A 80 -5.63 -2.15 17.38
N HIS A 81 -5.12 -3.03 16.49
CA HIS A 81 -4.09 -4.00 16.85
C HIS A 81 -2.76 -3.30 17.21
N LEU A 82 -2.30 -2.38 16.38
CA LEU A 82 -1.06 -1.64 16.61
C LEU A 82 -1.07 -0.90 17.96
N GLU A 83 -2.20 -0.31 18.31
CA GLU A 83 -2.41 0.37 19.59
C GLU A 83 -2.66 -0.59 20.78
N GLY A 84 -2.67 -1.91 20.54
CA GLY A 84 -2.85 -2.93 21.57
C GLY A 84 -4.27 -3.05 22.10
N ARG A 85 -5.28 -2.58 21.35
CA ARG A 85 -6.71 -2.68 21.71
C ARG A 85 -7.32 -4.01 21.37
N ILE A 86 -6.80 -4.68 20.35
CA ILE A 86 -7.29 -5.98 19.88
C ILE A 86 -6.12 -6.89 19.50
N GLU A 87 -6.37 -8.19 19.56
CA GLU A 87 -5.41 -9.22 19.14
C GLU A 87 -5.83 -9.83 17.79
N PRO A 88 -4.89 -10.41 17.01
CA PRO A 88 -5.18 -10.98 15.68
C PRO A 88 -6.32 -12.02 15.69
N ALA A 89 -6.46 -12.79 16.74
CA ALA A 89 -7.57 -13.76 16.89
C ALA A 89 -8.96 -13.11 16.81
N SER A 90 -9.10 -11.84 17.19
CA SER A 90 -10.39 -11.14 17.17
C SER A 90 -10.85 -10.72 15.77
N PHE A 91 -9.96 -10.68 14.79
CA PHE A 91 -10.28 -10.35 13.41
C PHE A 91 -9.93 -11.44 12.39
N GLN A 92 -9.59 -12.66 12.86
CA GLN A 92 -9.21 -13.79 11.99
C GLN A 92 -10.29 -14.10 10.95
N ASP A 93 -11.56 -14.19 11.35
CA ASP A 93 -12.67 -14.48 10.44
C ASP A 93 -12.83 -13.38 9.38
N PHE A 94 -12.64 -12.11 9.78
CA PHE A 94 -12.67 -11.00 8.85
C PHE A 94 -11.50 -11.07 7.85
N ALA A 95 -10.29 -11.36 8.33
CA ALA A 95 -9.10 -11.48 7.50
C ALA A 95 -9.24 -12.61 6.47
N ASN A 96 -9.66 -13.81 6.89
CA ASN A 96 -9.90 -14.94 5.99
C ASN A 96 -11.00 -14.65 4.97
N SER A 97 -12.10 -14.00 5.39
CA SER A 97 -13.18 -13.63 4.48
C SER A 97 -12.76 -12.59 3.45
N LEU A 98 -11.92 -11.63 3.85
CA LEU A 98 -11.40 -10.61 2.95
C LEU A 98 -10.42 -11.23 1.95
N GLU A 99 -9.51 -12.08 2.42
CA GLU A 99 -8.56 -12.80 1.57
C GLU A 99 -9.28 -13.72 0.56
N GLY A 100 -10.34 -14.40 0.99
CA GLY A 100 -11.19 -15.18 0.08
C GLY A 100 -11.79 -14.33 -1.05
N CYS A 101 -12.20 -13.08 -0.76
CA CYS A 101 -12.68 -12.15 -1.77
C CYS A 101 -11.55 -11.69 -2.72
N VAL A 102 -10.37 -11.41 -2.19
CA VAL A 102 -9.18 -11.02 -2.98
C VAL A 102 -8.77 -12.17 -3.89
N PHE A 103 -8.68 -13.37 -3.36
CA PHE A 103 -8.35 -14.57 -4.12
C PHE A 103 -9.36 -14.82 -5.25
N ALA A 104 -10.66 -14.80 -4.95
CA ALA A 104 -11.72 -15.01 -5.93
C ALA A 104 -11.67 -13.98 -7.07
N GLN A 105 -11.39 -12.72 -6.77
CA GLN A 105 -11.25 -11.67 -7.78
C GLN A 105 -10.03 -11.89 -8.67
N ASN A 106 -8.90 -12.27 -8.10
CA ASN A 106 -7.64 -12.45 -8.83
C ASN A 106 -7.65 -13.71 -9.72
N VAL A 107 -8.33 -14.78 -9.29
CA VAL A 107 -8.44 -16.05 -10.05
C VAL A 107 -9.63 -16.06 -11.00
N GLY A 108 -10.54 -15.07 -10.87
CA GLY A 108 -11.74 -14.97 -11.69
C GLY A 108 -12.83 -16.01 -11.36
N THR A 109 -12.77 -16.60 -10.16
CA THR A 109 -13.78 -17.53 -9.66
C THR A 109 -14.60 -16.83 -8.57
N SER A 110 -15.92 -16.66 -8.83
CA SER A 110 -16.82 -16.05 -7.84
C SER A 110 -17.26 -17.04 -6.74
N ASP A 111 -16.88 -18.31 -6.84
CA ASP A 111 -17.44 -19.38 -6.01
C ASP A 111 -16.76 -19.50 -4.64
N ASP A 112 -15.54 -18.94 -4.49
CA ASP A 112 -14.76 -19.02 -3.26
C ASP A 112 -14.97 -17.82 -2.32
N ALA A 113 -15.53 -16.70 -2.82
CA ALA A 113 -15.80 -15.54 -1.98
C ALA A 113 -17.01 -15.80 -1.07
N PRO A 114 -16.92 -15.56 0.25
CA PRO A 114 -18.04 -15.69 1.16
C PRO A 114 -19.20 -14.76 0.72
N PRO A 115 -20.36 -15.26 0.27
CA PRO A 115 -21.40 -14.44 -0.34
C PRO A 115 -21.89 -13.32 0.55
N ASP A 116 -22.06 -13.59 1.85
CA ASP A 116 -22.54 -12.61 2.83
C ASP A 116 -21.52 -11.50 3.05
N PHE A 117 -20.22 -11.82 3.07
CA PHE A 117 -19.15 -10.86 3.21
C PHE A 117 -19.07 -9.96 1.97
N TYR A 118 -19.09 -10.56 0.77
CA TYR A 118 -19.05 -9.84 -0.48
C TYR A 118 -20.23 -8.87 -0.59
N HIS A 119 -21.45 -9.33 -0.32
CA HIS A 119 -22.65 -8.48 -0.35
C HIS A 119 -22.59 -7.33 0.65
N LYS A 120 -22.05 -7.55 1.85
CA LYS A 120 -21.93 -6.54 2.88
C LYS A 120 -20.97 -5.40 2.49
N PHE A 121 -19.84 -5.72 1.87
CA PHE A 121 -18.75 -4.78 1.68
C PHE A 121 -18.54 -4.30 0.25
N PHE A 122 -19.03 -5.06 -0.75
CA PHE A 122 -18.85 -4.76 -2.16
C PHE A 122 -20.17 -4.62 -2.94
N ALA A 123 -21.32 -4.91 -2.34
CA ALA A 123 -22.60 -4.88 -3.03
C ALA A 123 -22.92 -3.49 -3.58
N GLY A 124 -23.31 -3.47 -4.85
CA GLY A 124 -23.86 -2.30 -5.54
C GLY A 124 -22.85 -1.34 -6.15
N ARG A 125 -21.54 -1.55 -5.96
CA ARG A 125 -20.50 -0.73 -6.59
C ARG A 125 -19.26 -1.56 -6.94
N SER A 126 -18.77 -1.38 -8.15
CA SER A 126 -17.43 -1.87 -8.51
C SER A 126 -16.38 -0.96 -7.86
N LEU A 127 -15.34 -1.55 -7.28
CA LEU A 127 -14.20 -0.80 -6.80
C LEU A 127 -13.35 -0.33 -7.99
N THR A 128 -12.74 0.84 -7.85
CA THR A 128 -11.69 1.27 -8.78
C THR A 128 -10.44 0.41 -8.56
N GLY A 129 -9.55 0.34 -9.56
CA GLY A 129 -8.29 -0.39 -9.41
C GLY A 129 -7.46 0.13 -8.23
N TYR A 130 -7.53 1.42 -7.96
CA TYR A 130 -6.82 2.05 -6.84
C TYR A 130 -7.43 1.70 -5.47
N GLU A 131 -8.75 1.57 -5.37
CA GLU A 131 -9.38 1.05 -4.15
C GLU A 131 -9.04 -0.42 -3.94
N TRP A 132 -9.07 -1.20 -5.04
CA TRP A 132 -8.77 -2.62 -5.00
C TRP A 132 -7.35 -2.88 -4.48
N LEU A 133 -6.35 -2.15 -4.96
CA LEU A 133 -4.99 -2.23 -4.43
C LEU A 133 -4.93 -2.00 -2.91
N ALA A 134 -5.65 -1.01 -2.40
CA ALA A 134 -5.72 -0.79 -0.96
C ALA A 134 -6.40 -1.95 -0.22
N VAL A 135 -7.42 -2.58 -0.82
CA VAL A 135 -8.07 -3.78 -0.28
C VAL A 135 -7.09 -4.94 -0.20
N GLU A 136 -6.35 -5.21 -1.27
CA GLU A 136 -5.33 -6.27 -1.32
C GLU A 136 -4.25 -6.03 -0.26
N TRP A 137 -3.75 -4.81 -0.14
CA TRP A 137 -2.75 -4.46 0.87
C TRP A 137 -3.26 -4.66 2.30
N VAL A 138 -4.48 -4.18 2.59
CA VAL A 138 -5.13 -4.40 3.91
C VAL A 138 -5.32 -5.88 4.18
N SER A 139 -5.77 -6.65 3.19
CA SER A 139 -5.94 -8.11 3.30
C SER A 139 -4.63 -8.79 3.64
N GLY A 140 -3.58 -8.50 2.87
CA GLY A 140 -2.26 -9.06 3.09
C GLY A 140 -1.71 -8.78 4.51
N LEU A 141 -1.83 -7.54 5.00
CA LEU A 141 -1.39 -7.21 6.36
C LEU A 141 -2.19 -7.94 7.44
N LEU A 142 -3.52 -8.00 7.31
CA LEU A 142 -4.37 -8.70 8.29
C LEU A 142 -4.06 -10.20 8.34
N ILE A 143 -3.90 -10.83 7.18
CA ILE A 143 -3.63 -12.26 7.09
C ILE A 143 -2.24 -12.60 7.63
N GLN A 144 -1.23 -11.77 7.34
CA GLN A 144 0.12 -11.93 7.89
C GLN A 144 0.11 -11.83 9.42
N LEU A 145 -0.61 -10.86 10.00
CA LEU A 145 -0.75 -10.74 11.46
C LEU A 145 -1.42 -11.95 12.08
N VAL A 146 -2.47 -12.50 11.45
CA VAL A 146 -3.13 -13.74 11.91
C VAL A 146 -2.14 -14.90 11.87
N TYR A 147 -1.40 -15.05 10.79
CA TYR A 147 -0.41 -16.12 10.61
C TYR A 147 0.70 -16.02 11.66
N LEU A 148 1.32 -14.85 11.84
CA LEU A 148 2.40 -14.61 12.80
C LEU A 148 1.96 -14.84 14.26
N ALA A 149 0.68 -14.62 14.55
CA ALA A 149 0.07 -14.94 15.85
C ALA A 149 -0.29 -16.42 16.04
N GLY A 150 0.00 -17.30 15.06
CA GLY A 150 -0.33 -18.71 15.09
C GLY A 150 -1.83 -19.01 14.84
N GLY A 151 -2.56 -18.06 14.23
CA GLY A 151 -3.94 -18.26 13.82
C GLY A 151 -4.07 -19.12 12.56
N THR A 152 -5.31 -19.48 12.22
CA THR A 152 -5.61 -20.28 11.03
C THR A 152 -5.79 -19.37 9.83
N VAL A 153 -5.05 -19.63 8.76
CA VAL A 153 -5.15 -18.96 7.46
C VAL A 153 -5.69 -19.96 6.46
N GLU A 154 -6.79 -19.60 5.78
CA GLU A 154 -7.49 -20.50 4.85
C GLU A 154 -6.88 -20.51 3.44
N TYR A 155 -6.18 -19.44 3.06
CA TYR A 155 -5.57 -19.26 1.74
C TYR A 155 -4.05 -19.00 1.87
N PRO A 156 -3.27 -20.02 2.29
CA PRO A 156 -1.84 -19.82 2.49
C PRO A 156 -1.09 -20.00 1.16
N ASP A 157 -0.89 -18.95 0.41
CA ASP A 157 0.12 -18.92 -0.66
C ASP A 157 1.36 -18.08 -0.25
N PHE A 158 1.39 -17.75 1.01
CA PHE A 158 2.55 -17.11 1.63
C PHE A 158 3.53 -18.23 1.99
N GLY A 159 4.73 -18.22 1.42
CA GLY A 159 5.81 -19.06 1.91
C GLY A 159 6.03 -18.93 3.43
N GLU A 160 7.15 -19.32 3.97
CA GLU A 160 7.46 -19.07 5.39
C GLU A 160 7.51 -17.55 5.64
N ILE A 161 6.49 -17.00 6.31
CA ILE A 161 6.46 -15.62 6.80
C ILE A 161 6.98 -15.63 8.23
N ASP A 162 8.09 -14.95 8.47
CA ASP A 162 8.67 -14.75 9.81
C ASP A 162 8.41 -13.35 10.37
N ARG A 163 7.90 -12.43 9.54
CA ARG A 163 7.62 -11.02 9.87
C ARG A 163 6.73 -10.36 8.80
N LEU A 164 6.15 -9.22 9.13
CA LEU A 164 5.43 -8.38 8.18
C LEU A 164 6.37 -7.85 7.08
N ASP A 165 5.94 -7.91 5.83
CA ASP A 165 6.67 -7.42 4.66
C ASP A 165 6.26 -6.00 4.23
N PHE A 166 6.91 -5.49 3.17
CA PHE A 166 6.63 -4.19 2.55
C PHE A 166 6.17 -4.30 1.10
N TYR A 167 5.66 -5.46 0.67
CA TYR A 167 5.17 -5.64 -0.71
C TYR A 167 4.09 -4.62 -1.07
N GLY A 168 3.13 -4.35 -0.18
CA GLY A 168 2.07 -3.37 -0.42
C GLY A 168 2.60 -1.96 -0.68
N VAL A 169 3.70 -1.56 -0.04
CA VAL A 169 4.36 -0.27 -0.32
C VAL A 169 4.90 -0.25 -1.75
N CYS A 170 5.52 -1.35 -2.19
CA CYS A 170 6.11 -1.46 -3.52
C CYS A 170 5.03 -1.50 -4.61
N ASP A 171 3.96 -2.27 -4.40
CA ASP A 171 2.84 -2.37 -5.33
C ASP A 171 2.14 -1.03 -5.51
N MET A 172 1.91 -0.30 -4.41
CA MET A 172 1.40 1.07 -4.46
C MET A 172 2.31 1.98 -5.27
N MET A 173 3.62 1.94 -5.04
CA MET A 173 4.57 2.79 -5.76
C MET A 173 4.63 2.45 -7.25
N ASN A 174 4.49 1.18 -7.62
CA ASN A 174 4.41 0.74 -9.01
C ASN A 174 3.17 1.33 -9.73
N ILE A 175 2.00 1.23 -9.09
CA ILE A 175 0.76 1.79 -9.65
C ILE A 175 0.81 3.31 -9.71
N LEU A 176 1.38 3.98 -8.70
CA LEU A 176 1.53 5.43 -8.72
C LEU A 176 2.56 5.91 -9.73
N GLU A 177 3.57 5.13 -10.08
CA GLU A 177 4.48 5.42 -11.18
C GLU A 177 3.73 5.47 -12.51
N ASP A 178 2.87 4.47 -12.77
CA ASP A 178 2.03 4.46 -13.97
C ASP A 178 1.06 5.66 -13.98
N ALA A 179 0.44 5.97 -12.85
CA ALA A 179 -0.42 7.14 -12.70
C ALA A 179 0.35 8.45 -12.97
N CYS A 180 1.57 8.59 -12.46
CA CYS A 180 2.41 9.76 -12.72
C CYS A 180 2.73 9.95 -14.20
N THR A 181 2.94 8.86 -14.94
CA THR A 181 3.13 8.90 -16.40
C THR A 181 1.98 9.65 -17.07
N GLN A 182 0.76 9.34 -16.67
CA GLN A 182 -0.46 9.94 -17.21
C GLN A 182 -0.68 11.37 -16.69
N LEU A 183 -0.47 11.60 -15.39
CA LEU A 183 -0.70 12.90 -14.74
C LEU A 183 0.30 13.97 -15.19
N THR A 184 1.52 13.58 -15.49
CA THR A 184 2.60 14.51 -15.89
C THR A 184 2.71 14.70 -17.40
N GLY A 185 1.96 13.92 -18.20
CA GLY A 185 1.99 13.98 -19.67
C GLY A 185 3.29 13.41 -20.26
N VAL A 186 4.06 12.65 -19.49
CA VAL A 186 5.17 11.86 -20.03
C VAL A 186 4.58 10.83 -21.00
N PRO A 187 5.15 10.65 -22.21
CA PRO A 187 4.61 9.71 -23.19
C PRO A 187 4.46 8.32 -22.59
N ALA A 188 3.29 7.71 -22.82
CA ALA A 188 3.02 6.35 -22.37
C ALA A 188 4.09 5.38 -22.88
N ARG A 189 4.30 4.30 -22.12
CA ARG A 189 5.26 3.22 -22.46
C ARG A 189 5.10 2.80 -23.92
N SER A 190 6.15 2.91 -24.70
CA SER A 190 6.18 2.31 -26.03
C SER A 190 6.40 0.80 -25.87
N HIS A 191 6.05 0.01 -26.90
CA HIS A 191 6.30 -1.43 -26.88
C HIS A 191 7.79 -1.80 -27.00
N LEU A 192 8.67 -0.80 -27.13
CA LEU A 192 10.12 -0.97 -27.22
C LEU A 192 10.74 -0.76 -25.84
N VAL A 193 11.42 -1.76 -25.32
CA VAL A 193 12.04 -1.77 -23.97
C VAL A 193 12.88 -0.50 -23.70
N GLY A 194 13.69 -0.06 -24.67
CA GLY A 194 14.53 1.12 -24.51
C GLY A 194 13.76 2.45 -24.38
N ASP A 195 12.57 2.54 -24.97
CA ASP A 195 11.73 3.74 -24.87
C ASP A 195 10.92 3.73 -23.57
N CYS A 196 10.54 2.53 -23.09
CA CYS A 196 9.94 2.36 -21.76
C CYS A 196 10.88 2.86 -20.66
N LEU A 197 12.16 2.46 -20.68
CA LEU A 197 13.14 2.87 -19.68
C LEU A 197 13.35 4.38 -19.67
N LYS A 198 13.41 5.01 -20.85
CA LYS A 198 13.52 6.47 -20.95
C LYS A 198 12.27 7.19 -20.42
N ALA A 199 11.08 6.65 -20.66
CA ALA A 199 9.85 7.20 -20.15
C ALA A 199 9.80 7.11 -18.61
N LEU A 200 10.17 5.96 -18.02
CA LEU A 200 10.30 5.79 -16.58
C LEU A 200 11.31 6.77 -15.97
N GLU A 201 12.49 6.91 -16.58
CA GLU A 201 13.49 7.90 -16.14
C GLU A 201 12.93 9.34 -16.13
N GLN A 202 12.12 9.70 -17.12
CA GLN A 202 11.45 10.99 -17.16
C GLN A 202 10.40 11.14 -16.05
N VAL A 203 9.59 10.12 -15.80
CA VAL A 203 8.62 10.10 -14.69
C VAL A 203 9.33 10.29 -13.36
N HIS A 204 10.40 9.54 -13.11
CA HIS A 204 11.16 9.62 -11.87
C HIS A 204 11.79 11.02 -11.62
N ARG A 205 12.06 11.76 -12.68
CA ARG A 205 12.57 13.15 -12.58
C ARG A 205 11.46 14.17 -12.35
N THR A 206 10.20 13.79 -12.44
CA THR A 206 9.11 14.73 -12.18
C THR A 206 9.03 15.12 -10.71
N PRO A 207 8.75 16.39 -10.40
CA PRO A 207 8.59 16.82 -9.01
C PRO A 207 7.50 16.02 -8.27
N LEU A 208 6.45 15.60 -8.98
CA LEU A 208 5.35 14.81 -8.42
C LEU A 208 5.84 13.46 -7.90
N PHE A 209 6.56 12.69 -8.73
CA PHE A 209 7.09 11.39 -8.34
C PHE A 209 8.13 11.50 -7.21
N GLN A 210 9.04 12.47 -7.32
CA GLN A 210 10.04 12.73 -6.27
C GLN A 210 9.40 13.09 -4.93
N GLN A 211 8.30 13.86 -4.94
CA GLN A 211 7.57 14.19 -3.73
C GLN A 211 6.93 12.94 -3.11
N MET A 212 6.32 12.06 -3.91
CA MET A 212 5.75 10.80 -3.41
C MET A 212 6.80 9.92 -2.74
N VAL A 213 7.95 9.74 -3.39
CA VAL A 213 9.07 8.98 -2.81
C VAL A 213 9.56 9.61 -1.50
N ALA A 214 9.70 10.94 -1.47
CA ALA A 214 10.11 11.65 -0.26
C ALA A 214 9.09 11.48 0.89
N ASP A 215 7.80 11.43 0.56
CA ASP A 215 6.74 11.20 1.55
C ASP A 215 6.80 9.76 2.10
N VAL A 216 6.93 8.75 1.25
CA VAL A 216 7.12 7.35 1.68
C VAL A 216 8.35 7.21 2.59
N GLN A 217 9.48 7.79 2.19
CA GLN A 217 10.70 7.77 3.02
C GLN A 217 10.50 8.41 4.38
N ARG A 218 9.80 9.54 4.42
CA ARG A 218 9.49 10.24 5.67
C ARG A 218 8.63 9.37 6.59
N ASP A 219 7.65 8.70 6.02
CA ASP A 219 6.73 7.84 6.75
C ASP A 219 7.43 6.61 7.33
N LEU A 220 8.23 5.93 6.52
CA LEU A 220 9.04 4.79 6.97
C LEU A 220 10.03 5.21 8.08
N LYS A 221 10.67 6.37 7.91
CA LYS A 221 11.57 6.91 8.94
C LYS A 221 10.83 7.30 10.22
N ALA A 222 9.64 7.89 10.10
CA ALA A 222 8.79 8.21 11.26
C ALA A 222 8.40 6.93 12.00
N ALA A 223 8.03 5.87 11.28
CA ALA A 223 7.69 4.59 11.86
C ALA A 223 8.86 3.97 12.65
N LEU A 224 10.07 3.96 12.08
CA LEU A 224 11.27 3.41 12.73
C LEU A 224 11.65 4.11 14.04
N SER A 225 11.30 5.39 14.17
CA SER A 225 11.68 6.22 15.32
C SER A 225 10.53 6.47 16.29
N ALA A 226 9.32 6.00 15.99
CA ALA A 226 8.14 6.28 16.79
C ALA A 226 8.11 5.45 18.08
N PRO A 227 8.05 6.07 19.26
CA PRO A 227 7.78 5.33 20.47
C PRO A 227 6.31 4.88 20.53
N LEU A 228 6.03 3.78 21.24
CA LEU A 228 4.71 3.14 21.29
C LEU A 228 3.57 4.08 21.71
N ASP A 229 3.85 5.03 22.60
CA ASP A 229 2.89 6.01 23.11
C ASP A 229 2.49 7.08 22.06
N ARG A 230 3.20 7.13 20.92
CA ARG A 230 2.92 8.05 19.83
C ARG A 230 1.95 7.49 18.77
N TYR A 231 1.65 6.20 18.76
CA TYR A 231 0.89 5.56 17.69
C TYR A 231 -0.51 6.16 17.50
N ALA A 232 -1.25 6.39 18.59
CA ALA A 232 -2.56 7.04 18.51
C ALA A 232 -2.48 8.48 17.98
N ALA A 233 -1.43 9.23 18.33
CA ALA A 233 -1.22 10.57 17.81
C ALA A 233 -0.87 10.57 16.32
N LEU A 234 -0.04 9.62 15.88
CA LEU A 234 0.28 9.43 14.47
C LEU A 234 -0.94 9.04 13.65
N ARG A 235 -1.80 8.14 14.14
CA ARG A 235 -3.07 7.81 13.50
C ARG A 235 -3.91 9.07 13.23
N GLU A 236 -4.03 9.95 14.20
CA GLU A 236 -4.80 11.18 14.06
C GLU A 236 -4.13 12.17 13.10
N GLU A 237 -2.81 12.33 13.19
CA GLU A 237 -2.03 13.18 12.29
C GLU A 237 -2.17 12.76 10.82
N TYR A 238 -2.12 11.45 10.55
CA TYR A 238 -2.15 10.92 9.19
C TYR A 238 -3.53 10.89 8.54
N ARG A 239 -4.61 11.17 9.27
CA ARG A 239 -5.98 11.22 8.72
C ARG A 239 -6.16 12.18 7.54
N GLN A 240 -5.30 13.17 7.40
CA GLN A 240 -5.38 14.18 6.33
C GLN A 240 -4.20 14.14 5.37
N HIS A 241 -3.20 13.31 5.64
CA HIS A 241 -2.05 13.19 4.76
C HIS A 241 -2.43 12.43 3.50
N THR A 242 -1.98 12.90 2.34
CA THR A 242 -2.18 12.25 1.04
C THR A 242 -0.84 11.96 0.39
N ILE A 243 -0.80 10.97 -0.50
CA ILE A 243 0.39 10.65 -1.28
C ILE A 243 0.47 11.50 -2.55
N LEU A 244 -0.68 11.92 -3.09
CA LEU A 244 -0.78 12.85 -4.20
C LEU A 244 -1.45 14.14 -3.74
N PRO A 245 -1.05 15.30 -4.31
CA PRO A 245 -1.78 16.56 -4.11
C PRO A 245 -3.26 16.44 -4.52
N ALA A 246 -4.12 17.18 -3.82
CA ALA A 246 -5.58 17.08 -3.97
C ALA A 246 -6.10 17.33 -5.40
N GLU A 247 -5.36 18.09 -6.22
CA GLU A 247 -5.69 18.35 -7.62
C GLU A 247 -5.52 17.11 -8.52
N TYR A 248 -4.67 16.16 -8.13
CA TYR A 248 -4.44 14.93 -8.89
C TYR A 248 -5.37 13.77 -8.50
N ALA A 249 -5.87 13.78 -7.26
CA ALA A 249 -6.70 12.69 -6.75
C ALA A 249 -7.93 12.34 -7.63
N PRO A 250 -8.69 13.29 -8.23
CA PRO A 250 -9.79 12.94 -9.13
C PRO A 250 -9.32 12.32 -10.43
N ARG A 251 -8.19 12.81 -10.97
CA ARG A 251 -7.62 12.30 -12.23
C ARG A 251 -7.06 10.90 -12.07
N LEU A 252 -6.60 10.55 -10.86
CA LEU A 252 -6.18 9.18 -10.55
C LEU A 252 -7.28 8.17 -10.82
N LEU A 253 -8.55 8.52 -10.55
CA LEU A 253 -9.69 7.61 -10.69
C LEU A 253 -10.32 7.61 -12.09
N GLU A 254 -9.80 8.39 -13.04
CA GLU A 254 -10.25 8.43 -14.43
C GLU A 254 -9.61 7.30 -15.26
N TYR A 255 -8.63 6.62 -14.73
CA TYR A 255 -7.83 5.56 -15.35
C TYR A 255 -7.96 4.24 -14.58
#